data_a1c195f1c0a04e978d1c73c20e5fcae4
#
_entry.id   a1c195f1c0a04e978d1c73c20e5fcae4
#
_cell.length_a   1.000
_cell.length_b   1.000
_cell.length_c   1.000
_cell.angle_alpha   90.00
_cell.angle_beta   90.00
_cell.angle_gamma   90.00
#
_symmetry.space_group_name_H-M   'P 1'
#
loop_
_entity.id
_entity.type
_entity.pdbx_description
1 polymer ?
#
loop_
_entity_poly.entity_id
_entity_poly.type
_entity_poly.pdbx_seq_one_letter_code
_entity_poly.pdbx_strand_id
1 'polypeptide(L)'
;IVFITLFISVMSVNQANEFNHKTKRVPAEWEPQEATWMQWPGYWEKDNEIAFAKIADIISRYQKLHILFHSDQIYVDARKALNDIGVDPQGKNIRWHAVPYDNSWMRDNGPVYVLNDDEIRIQNWNFNAWGGAFGPDIPFNLDNSVPDKVGTILDIPVDHIDIVHERGNLEFNGSDTVILNWSTIGDPNRNLNYNKKQAEHDLKEYFGVKQVIFIEGIPDGDLTKGHIDGIARFIGSRTVVVLQCTSRSLSRP
;
A
#
# COMPACT_ATOMS: atom_id res chain seq x y z
N ILE A 1 -0.82 -4.98 -35.50
CA ILE A 1 -1.60 -5.91 -34.67
C ILE A 1 -0.58 -6.92 -34.12
N VAL A 2 -0.20 -6.75 -32.87
CA VAL A 2 0.71 -7.67 -32.17
C VAL A 2 -0.19 -8.54 -31.29
N PHE A 3 -0.26 -9.82 -31.59
CA PHE A 3 -0.92 -10.82 -30.74
C PHE A 3 -0.01 -11.10 -29.52
N ILE A 4 -0.45 -10.70 -28.34
CA ILE A 4 0.13 -11.15 -27.07
C ILE A 4 -0.54 -12.47 -26.74
N THR A 5 0.17 -13.57 -26.96
CA THR A 5 -0.28 -14.88 -26.50
C THR A 5 -0.01 -15.01 -25.01
N LEU A 6 -1.06 -14.90 -24.22
CA LEU A 6 -1.00 -15.08 -22.76
C LEU A 6 -0.90 -16.59 -22.49
N PHE A 7 0.28 -17.11 -22.15
CA PHE A 7 0.43 -18.47 -21.60
C PHE A 7 0.03 -18.43 -20.13
N ILE A 8 -1.19 -18.84 -19.81
CA ILE A 8 -1.59 -19.18 -18.45
C ILE A 8 -1.05 -20.58 -18.16
N SER A 9 0.11 -20.66 -17.53
CA SER A 9 0.58 -21.90 -16.93
C SER A 9 -0.14 -22.08 -15.60
N VAL A 10 -1.06 -23.03 -15.55
CA VAL A 10 -1.65 -23.51 -14.29
C VAL A 10 -0.57 -24.30 -13.58
N MET A 11 0.20 -23.66 -12.72
CA MET A 11 1.08 -24.33 -11.79
C MET A 11 0.25 -24.85 -10.61
N SER A 12 0.28 -26.13 -10.40
CA SER A 12 -0.37 -26.85 -9.32
C SER A 12 0.04 -26.33 -7.95
N VAL A 13 -0.94 -26.25 -7.06
CA VAL A 13 -0.89 -25.86 -5.65
C VAL A 13 -0.04 -26.83 -4.82
N ASN A 14 1.28 -26.84 -5.03
CA ASN A 14 2.20 -27.63 -4.20
C ASN A 14 3.46 -26.86 -3.75
N GLN A 15 3.44 -25.54 -3.77
CA GLN A 15 4.52 -24.71 -3.19
C GLN A 15 4.19 -24.04 -1.85
N ALA A 16 3.11 -24.47 -1.19
CA ALA A 16 2.74 -23.91 0.13
C ALA A 16 3.62 -24.41 1.30
N ASN A 17 4.61 -25.29 1.08
CA ASN A 17 5.32 -25.97 2.15
C ASN A 17 6.79 -25.60 2.34
N GLU A 18 7.32 -24.54 1.74
CA GLU A 18 8.71 -24.10 2.00
C GLU A 18 8.87 -22.89 2.94
N PHE A 19 7.77 -22.31 3.47
CA PHE A 19 7.84 -21.18 4.39
C PHE A 19 7.76 -21.63 5.85
N ASN A 20 8.55 -22.62 6.26
CA ASN A 20 8.70 -22.95 7.67
C ASN A 20 9.79 -22.07 8.31
N HIS A 21 9.59 -20.74 8.26
CA HIS A 21 10.45 -19.78 8.95
C HIS A 21 9.69 -19.14 10.11
N LYS A 22 10.02 -19.57 11.33
CA LYS A 22 9.76 -18.85 12.59
C LYS A 22 10.54 -17.54 12.59
N THR A 23 10.22 -16.60 11.71
CA THR A 23 10.96 -15.33 11.60
C THR A 23 10.02 -14.24 11.11
N LYS A 24 10.25 -13.04 11.63
CA LYS A 24 9.56 -11.84 11.21
C LYS A 24 9.68 -11.66 9.67
N ARG A 25 8.57 -11.40 8.98
CA ARG A 25 8.53 -11.10 7.55
C ARG A 25 7.29 -10.30 7.16
N VAL A 26 7.34 -9.64 6.03
CA VAL A 26 6.18 -9.04 5.37
C VAL A 26 5.74 -9.94 4.22
N PRO A 27 4.47 -10.36 4.14
CA PRO A 27 3.96 -11.17 3.03
C PRO A 27 4.09 -10.44 1.69
N ALA A 28 4.36 -11.20 0.63
CA ALA A 28 4.30 -10.67 -0.72
C ALA A 28 2.85 -10.39 -1.15
N GLU A 29 2.64 -9.49 -2.10
CA GLU A 29 1.29 -9.12 -2.55
C GLU A 29 0.54 -10.25 -3.26
N TRP A 30 1.23 -11.26 -3.77
CA TRP A 30 0.61 -12.46 -4.38
C TRP A 30 0.27 -13.58 -3.39
N GLU A 31 0.64 -13.44 -2.12
CA GLU A 31 0.23 -14.41 -1.10
C GLU A 31 -1.28 -14.32 -0.83
N PRO A 32 -1.91 -15.40 -0.35
CA PRO A 32 -3.33 -15.35 -0.03
C PRO A 32 -3.68 -14.22 0.94
N GLN A 33 -4.69 -13.46 0.60
CA GLN A 33 -5.18 -12.32 1.39
C GLN A 33 -6.62 -12.58 1.81
N GLU A 34 -6.96 -12.28 3.06
CA GLU A 34 -8.32 -12.43 3.56
C GLU A 34 -9.24 -11.34 3.04
N ALA A 35 -8.75 -10.11 2.93
CA ALA A 35 -9.55 -8.94 2.58
C ALA A 35 -8.69 -7.83 1.94
N THR A 36 -9.36 -6.93 1.23
CA THR A 36 -8.80 -5.65 0.77
C THR A 36 -9.41 -4.51 1.57
N TRP A 37 -8.62 -3.49 1.85
CA TRP A 37 -9.04 -2.26 2.51
C TRP A 37 -9.09 -1.10 1.51
N MET A 38 -10.08 -0.21 1.69
CA MET A 38 -10.27 0.98 0.87
C MET A 38 -10.75 2.13 1.77
N GLN A 39 -10.20 3.33 1.61
CA GLN A 39 -10.74 4.58 2.13
C GLN A 39 -11.58 5.23 1.04
N TRP A 40 -12.84 5.55 1.32
CA TRP A 40 -13.70 6.17 0.31
C TRP A 40 -13.32 7.63 0.09
N PRO A 41 -13.33 8.13 -1.17
CA PRO A 41 -12.93 9.51 -1.48
C PRO A 41 -13.71 10.55 -0.67
N GLY A 42 -12.97 11.51 -0.09
CA GLY A 42 -13.52 12.66 0.59
C GLY A 42 -13.99 13.76 -0.38
N TYR A 43 -14.40 14.91 0.16
CA TYR A 43 -14.98 15.97 -0.68
C TYR A 43 -14.02 16.52 -1.73
N TRP A 44 -12.76 16.67 -1.40
CA TRP A 44 -11.76 17.19 -2.33
C TRP A 44 -11.26 16.13 -3.34
N GLU A 45 -11.57 14.85 -3.10
CA GLU A 45 -11.27 13.73 -3.98
C GLU A 45 -12.52 13.19 -4.70
N LYS A 46 -13.65 13.91 -4.62
CA LYS A 46 -14.97 13.48 -5.10
C LYS A 46 -14.96 13.02 -6.57
N ASP A 47 -14.11 13.59 -7.39
CA ASP A 47 -13.99 13.22 -8.80
C ASP A 47 -13.53 11.77 -9.00
N ASN A 48 -12.91 11.18 -8.00
CA ASN A 48 -12.46 9.78 -8.03
C ASN A 48 -13.57 8.78 -7.65
N GLU A 49 -14.70 9.21 -7.13
CA GLU A 49 -15.74 8.35 -6.55
C GLU A 49 -16.24 7.26 -7.52
N ILE A 50 -16.43 7.60 -8.79
CA ILE A 50 -16.87 6.63 -9.81
C ILE A 50 -15.82 5.54 -10.03
N ALA A 51 -14.53 5.89 -10.02
CA ALA A 51 -13.44 4.93 -10.15
C ALA A 51 -13.40 3.99 -8.92
N PHE A 52 -13.54 4.55 -7.71
CA PHE A 52 -13.58 3.79 -6.47
C PHE A 52 -14.79 2.84 -6.43
N ALA A 53 -15.97 3.27 -6.86
CA ALA A 53 -17.14 2.42 -6.96
C ALA A 53 -16.91 1.21 -7.89
N LYS A 54 -16.30 1.43 -9.06
CA LYS A 54 -15.96 0.35 -10.00
C LYS A 54 -14.90 -0.61 -9.44
N ILE A 55 -13.90 -0.10 -8.73
CA ILE A 55 -12.89 -0.92 -8.06
C ILE A 55 -13.55 -1.76 -6.95
N ALA A 56 -14.41 -1.15 -6.14
CA ALA A 56 -15.16 -1.84 -5.10
C ALA A 56 -16.04 -2.96 -5.66
N ASP A 57 -16.72 -2.73 -6.80
CA ASP A 57 -17.48 -3.76 -7.52
C ASP A 57 -16.61 -4.96 -7.86
N ILE A 58 -15.46 -4.72 -8.51
CA ILE A 58 -14.58 -5.79 -8.94
C ILE A 58 -14.03 -6.57 -7.75
N ILE A 59 -13.51 -5.89 -6.72
CA ILE A 59 -12.92 -6.56 -5.55
C ILE A 59 -13.98 -7.39 -4.81
N SER A 60 -15.15 -6.83 -4.57
CA SER A 60 -16.21 -7.49 -3.80
C SER A 60 -16.78 -8.76 -4.44
N ARG A 61 -16.54 -8.98 -5.73
CA ARG A 61 -16.90 -10.24 -6.41
C ARG A 61 -16.03 -11.41 -6.01
N TYR A 62 -14.78 -11.17 -5.60
CA TYR A 62 -13.77 -12.20 -5.39
C TYR A 62 -13.26 -12.28 -3.96
N GLN A 63 -13.36 -11.18 -3.21
CA GLN A 63 -12.72 -11.02 -1.91
C GLN A 63 -13.58 -10.17 -0.98
N LYS A 64 -13.38 -10.28 0.34
CA LYS A 64 -13.93 -9.33 1.30
C LYS A 64 -13.31 -7.95 1.05
N LEU A 65 -14.15 -6.93 1.08
CA LEU A 65 -13.75 -5.53 0.95
C LEU A 65 -14.18 -4.76 2.20
N HIS A 66 -13.23 -4.21 2.91
CA HIS A 66 -13.44 -3.29 4.00
C HIS A 66 -13.35 -1.86 3.48
N ILE A 67 -14.42 -1.09 3.64
CA ILE A 67 -14.49 0.30 3.19
C ILE A 67 -14.56 1.20 4.41
N LEU A 68 -13.58 2.07 4.57
CA LEU A 68 -13.59 3.14 5.55
C LEU A 68 -14.32 4.35 4.99
N PHE A 69 -15.10 5.02 5.85
CA PHE A 69 -15.75 6.29 5.54
C PHE A 69 -15.57 7.26 6.71
N HIS A 70 -15.27 8.53 6.41
CA HIS A 70 -14.93 9.49 7.45
C HIS A 70 -16.14 10.25 8.01
N SER A 71 -17.31 10.20 7.37
CA SER A 71 -18.54 10.87 7.83
C SER A 71 -19.78 10.18 7.30
N ASP A 72 -20.91 10.41 7.97
CA ASP A 72 -22.21 9.86 7.55
C ASP A 72 -22.60 10.30 6.13
N GLN A 73 -22.26 11.53 5.73
CA GLN A 73 -22.54 12.01 4.38
C GLN A 73 -21.72 11.22 3.34
N ILE A 74 -20.44 10.97 3.58
CA ILE A 74 -19.61 10.15 2.69
C ILE A 74 -20.14 8.71 2.63
N TYR A 75 -20.62 8.17 3.73
CA TYR A 75 -21.26 6.86 3.73
C TYR A 75 -22.51 6.81 2.82
N VAL A 76 -23.37 7.84 2.90
CA VAL A 76 -24.57 7.94 2.05
C VAL A 76 -24.17 8.06 0.57
N ASP A 77 -23.21 8.93 0.26
CA ASP A 77 -22.71 9.15 -1.10
C ASP A 77 -22.09 7.89 -1.68
N ALA A 78 -21.24 7.21 -0.91
CA ALA A 78 -20.59 5.96 -1.30
C ALA A 78 -21.60 4.85 -1.66
N ARG A 79 -22.61 4.68 -0.82
CA ARG A 79 -23.68 3.71 -1.07
C ARG A 79 -24.48 4.05 -2.31
N LYS A 80 -24.75 5.34 -2.50
CA LYS A 80 -25.41 5.81 -3.72
C LYS A 80 -24.57 5.51 -4.96
N ALA A 81 -23.27 5.82 -4.93
CA ALA A 81 -22.37 5.57 -6.06
C ALA A 81 -22.31 4.08 -6.43
N LEU A 82 -22.31 3.17 -5.45
CA LEU A 82 -22.39 1.73 -5.70
C LEU A 82 -23.74 1.32 -6.31
N ASN A 83 -24.86 1.80 -5.76
CA ASN A 83 -26.21 1.53 -6.30
C ASN A 83 -26.36 2.03 -7.75
N ASP A 84 -25.80 3.20 -8.06
CA ASP A 84 -25.89 3.82 -9.40
C ASP A 84 -25.19 2.96 -10.49
N ILE A 85 -24.23 2.11 -10.09
CA ILE A 85 -23.58 1.14 -10.99
C ILE A 85 -24.09 -0.30 -10.82
N GLY A 86 -25.19 -0.49 -10.07
CA GLY A 86 -25.85 -1.79 -9.89
C GLY A 86 -25.19 -2.71 -8.86
N VAL A 87 -24.37 -2.19 -7.97
CA VAL A 87 -23.72 -2.93 -6.88
C VAL A 87 -24.52 -2.76 -5.59
N ASP A 88 -24.89 -3.87 -4.93
CA ASP A 88 -25.50 -3.83 -3.61
C ASP A 88 -24.45 -3.40 -2.57
N PRO A 89 -24.59 -2.22 -1.95
CA PRO A 89 -23.64 -1.75 -0.94
C PRO A 89 -23.70 -2.54 0.38
N GLN A 90 -24.67 -3.43 0.53
CA GLN A 90 -24.80 -4.39 1.65
C GLN A 90 -24.42 -5.81 1.23
N GLY A 91 -23.82 -5.98 0.07
CA GLY A 91 -23.37 -7.26 -0.44
C GLY A 91 -22.51 -8.03 0.58
N LYS A 92 -22.62 -9.36 0.55
CA LYS A 92 -22.00 -10.25 1.57
C LYS A 92 -20.49 -10.03 1.78
N ASN A 93 -19.80 -9.48 0.78
CA ASN A 93 -18.36 -9.23 0.83
C ASN A 93 -18.00 -7.79 1.19
N ILE A 94 -18.95 -6.87 1.33
CA ILE A 94 -18.67 -5.47 1.69
C ILE A 94 -18.84 -5.27 3.20
N ARG A 95 -17.87 -4.61 3.82
CA ARG A 95 -17.89 -4.22 5.23
C ARG A 95 -17.57 -2.74 5.34
N TRP A 96 -18.44 -2.00 6.03
CA TRP A 96 -18.31 -0.57 6.24
C TRP A 96 -17.80 -0.26 7.64
N HIS A 97 -16.87 0.69 7.74
CA HIS A 97 -16.31 1.14 9.00
C HIS A 97 -16.26 2.66 9.07
N ALA A 98 -16.86 3.22 10.11
CA ALA A 98 -16.78 4.64 10.43
C ALA A 98 -15.42 4.94 11.06
N VAL A 99 -14.48 5.41 10.26
CA VAL A 99 -13.12 5.76 10.69
C VAL A 99 -12.80 7.12 10.11
N PRO A 100 -12.49 8.13 10.94
CA PRO A 100 -12.00 9.41 10.47
C PRO A 100 -10.63 9.27 9.78
N TYR A 101 -10.47 9.88 8.62
CA TYR A 101 -9.23 10.05 7.86
C TYR A 101 -9.31 11.34 7.06
N ASP A 102 -8.18 11.81 6.56
CA ASP A 102 -8.08 13.04 5.78
C ASP A 102 -8.03 12.75 4.26
N ASN A 103 -7.37 11.66 3.85
CA ASN A 103 -7.09 11.34 2.45
C ASN A 103 -7.45 9.89 2.12
N SER A 104 -7.92 9.60 0.89
CA SER A 104 -8.37 8.26 0.48
C SER A 104 -7.25 7.29 0.06
N TRP A 105 -6.00 7.60 0.38
CA TRP A 105 -4.82 6.89 -0.12
C TRP A 105 -4.37 5.79 0.84
N MET A 106 -5.20 4.75 0.99
CA MET A 106 -4.95 3.60 1.87
C MET A 106 -3.65 2.84 1.55
N ARG A 107 -3.16 2.94 0.32
CA ARG A 107 -1.84 2.41 -0.07
C ARG A 107 -0.72 3.08 0.74
N ASP A 108 -0.84 4.38 1.03
CA ASP A 108 0.23 5.18 1.61
C ASP A 108 0.11 5.31 3.13
N ASN A 109 -1.10 5.60 3.63
CA ASN A 109 -1.37 5.81 5.04
C ASN A 109 -1.93 4.58 5.77
N GLY A 110 -2.12 3.47 5.07
CA GLY A 110 -2.67 2.25 5.65
C GLY A 110 -1.65 1.41 6.42
N PRO A 111 -2.12 0.34 7.09
CA PRO A 111 -1.27 -0.54 7.90
C PRO A 111 -0.26 -1.32 7.08
N VAL A 112 0.91 -1.56 7.64
CA VAL A 112 1.85 -2.58 7.16
C VAL A 112 1.69 -3.83 8.02
N TYR A 113 1.27 -4.94 7.42
CA TYR A 113 1.13 -6.20 8.13
C TYR A 113 2.45 -6.95 8.17
N VAL A 114 2.84 -7.38 9.36
CA VAL A 114 4.06 -8.16 9.60
C VAL A 114 3.68 -9.47 10.27
N LEU A 115 4.16 -10.56 9.75
CA LEU A 115 4.10 -11.87 10.39
C LEU A 115 5.31 -12.01 11.31
N ASN A 116 5.06 -12.35 12.56
CA ASN A 116 6.09 -12.64 13.56
C ASN A 116 5.79 -14.01 14.15
N ASP A 117 6.45 -15.03 13.64
CA ASP A 117 6.07 -16.43 13.84
C ASP A 117 4.62 -16.70 13.40
N ASP A 118 3.74 -17.07 14.33
CA ASP A 118 2.31 -17.31 14.06
C ASP A 118 1.42 -16.09 14.37
N GLU A 119 2.02 -14.97 14.80
CA GLU A 119 1.29 -13.75 15.14
C GLU A 119 1.32 -12.75 13.98
N ILE A 120 0.15 -12.20 13.66
CA ILE A 120 0.04 -11.04 12.75
C ILE A 120 0.11 -9.77 13.59
N ARG A 121 0.95 -8.84 13.19
CA ARG A 121 1.04 -7.51 13.81
C ARG A 121 0.88 -6.44 12.73
N ILE A 122 0.40 -5.29 13.13
CA ILE A 122 0.35 -4.09 12.29
C ILE A 122 1.49 -3.18 12.71
N GLN A 123 2.20 -2.63 11.73
CA GLN A 123 3.09 -1.50 11.96
C GLN A 123 2.41 -0.21 11.49
N ASN A 124 2.37 0.77 12.37
CA ASN A 124 1.93 2.14 12.10
C ASN A 124 3.18 3.00 11.89
N TRP A 125 3.50 3.30 10.63
CA TRP A 125 4.56 4.20 10.22
C TRP A 125 4.01 5.62 10.14
N ASN A 126 4.82 6.61 10.55
CA ASN A 126 4.37 7.99 10.50
C ASN A 126 4.10 8.43 9.07
N PHE A 127 2.99 9.13 8.87
CA PHE A 127 2.59 9.72 7.61
C PHE A 127 2.55 11.25 7.75
N ASN A 128 3.12 11.99 6.79
CA ASN A 128 3.18 13.45 6.82
C ASN A 128 2.82 14.10 5.47
N ALA A 129 1.80 13.57 4.80
CA ALA A 129 1.33 14.07 3.50
C ALA A 129 2.45 14.10 2.44
N TRP A 130 3.16 12.97 2.28
CA TRP A 130 4.23 12.78 1.29
C TRP A 130 5.38 13.80 1.42
N GLY A 131 5.76 14.13 2.64
CA GLY A 131 6.79 15.16 2.89
C GLY A 131 6.34 16.56 2.49
N GLY A 132 5.03 16.85 2.54
CA GLY A 132 4.46 18.13 2.12
C GLY A 132 4.47 18.36 0.60
N ALA A 133 4.49 17.30 -0.21
CA ALA A 133 4.58 17.39 -1.67
C ALA A 133 3.43 18.19 -2.30
N PHE A 134 2.26 18.19 -1.68
CA PHE A 134 1.06 18.86 -2.17
C PHE A 134 0.77 20.21 -1.47
N GLY A 135 1.72 20.71 -0.69
CA GLY A 135 1.63 21.97 0.04
C GLY A 135 1.29 21.79 1.52
N PRO A 136 1.40 22.87 2.31
CA PRO A 136 1.27 22.83 3.76
C PRO A 136 -0.18 22.68 4.26
N ASP A 137 -1.17 22.89 3.39
CA ASP A 137 -2.58 22.90 3.75
C ASP A 137 -3.25 21.51 3.65
N ILE A 138 -2.52 20.50 3.20
CA ILE A 138 -3.05 19.12 3.11
C ILE A 138 -3.08 18.51 4.52
N PRO A 139 -4.26 18.21 5.06
CA PRO A 139 -4.37 17.56 6.36
C PRO A 139 -3.91 16.10 6.27
N PHE A 140 -3.36 15.57 7.36
CA PHE A 140 -2.88 14.19 7.44
C PHE A 140 -2.92 13.59 8.86
N ASN A 141 -3.31 14.37 9.86
CA ASN A 141 -3.27 13.91 11.24
C ASN A 141 -4.22 12.73 11.52
N LEU A 142 -5.36 12.69 10.83
CA LEU A 142 -6.31 11.59 10.94
C LEU A 142 -5.80 10.37 10.18
N ASP A 143 -5.12 10.55 9.06
CA ASP A 143 -4.51 9.47 8.27
C ASP A 143 -3.48 8.71 9.10
N ASN A 144 -2.68 9.42 9.88
CA ASN A 144 -1.66 8.83 10.75
C ASN A 144 -2.25 7.89 11.82
N SER A 145 -3.54 7.97 12.09
CA SER A 145 -4.25 7.09 13.02
C SER A 145 -4.94 5.89 12.38
N VAL A 146 -4.99 5.82 11.05
CA VAL A 146 -5.71 4.75 10.32
C VAL A 146 -5.22 3.35 10.68
N PRO A 147 -3.90 3.07 10.77
CA PRO A 147 -3.43 1.75 11.15
C PRO A 147 -3.90 1.31 12.54
N ASP A 148 -3.97 2.23 13.52
CA ASP A 148 -4.48 1.93 14.86
C ASP A 148 -5.97 1.56 14.84
N LYS A 149 -6.76 2.27 14.02
CA LYS A 149 -8.18 1.97 13.87
C LYS A 149 -8.40 0.62 13.20
N VAL A 150 -7.60 0.30 12.18
CA VAL A 150 -7.62 -1.03 11.55
C VAL A 150 -7.22 -2.12 12.55
N GLY A 151 -6.18 -1.90 13.34
CA GLY A 151 -5.77 -2.81 14.42
C GLY A 151 -6.90 -3.07 15.42
N THR A 152 -7.60 -2.01 15.83
CA THR A 152 -8.78 -2.11 16.71
C THR A 152 -9.92 -2.91 16.07
N ILE A 153 -10.22 -2.68 14.78
CA ILE A 153 -11.29 -3.39 14.06
C ILE A 153 -10.99 -4.89 13.93
N LEU A 154 -9.71 -5.23 13.73
CA LEU A 154 -9.27 -6.61 13.51
C LEU A 154 -8.84 -7.33 14.81
N ASP A 155 -8.76 -6.63 15.94
CA ASP A 155 -8.16 -7.13 17.18
C ASP A 155 -6.70 -7.59 16.98
N ILE A 156 -5.92 -6.80 16.23
CA ILE A 156 -4.51 -7.05 15.92
C ILE A 156 -3.64 -6.01 16.63
N PRO A 157 -2.56 -6.42 17.33
CA PRO A 157 -1.63 -5.50 17.98
C PRO A 157 -0.94 -4.56 16.99
N VAL A 158 -0.75 -3.29 17.37
CA VAL A 158 -0.11 -2.26 16.55
C VAL A 158 1.21 -1.82 17.17
N ASP A 159 2.27 -1.85 16.37
CA ASP A 159 3.60 -1.32 16.69
C ASP A 159 3.77 0.05 16.03
N HIS A 160 4.08 1.07 16.81
CA HIS A 160 4.34 2.42 16.32
C HIS A 160 5.80 2.57 15.91
N ILE A 161 6.03 3.02 14.67
CA ILE A 161 7.37 3.21 14.10
C ILE A 161 7.59 4.71 13.89
N ASP A 162 8.58 5.26 14.61
CA ASP A 162 8.90 6.69 14.54
C ASP A 162 9.79 7.03 13.33
N ILE A 163 9.33 6.62 12.16
CA ILE A 163 9.93 6.94 10.85
C ILE A 163 8.77 7.31 9.93
N VAL A 164 8.92 8.41 9.19
CA VAL A 164 7.94 8.79 8.16
C VAL A 164 8.17 7.95 6.91
N HIS A 165 7.17 7.14 6.55
CA HIS A 165 7.25 6.32 5.36
C HIS A 165 5.88 5.91 4.87
N GLU A 166 5.68 5.95 3.57
CA GLU A 166 4.46 5.49 2.91
C GLU A 166 4.66 4.06 2.38
N ARG A 167 3.60 3.23 2.51
CA ARG A 167 3.65 1.84 2.04
C ARG A 167 3.82 1.73 0.52
N GLY A 168 3.40 2.73 -0.27
CA GLY A 168 3.66 2.77 -1.70
C GLY A 168 5.15 2.73 -2.07
N ASN A 169 6.03 3.10 -1.13
CA ASN A 169 7.48 2.97 -1.30
C ASN A 169 8.07 1.67 -0.72
N LEU A 170 7.27 0.65 -0.47
CA LEU A 170 7.71 -0.65 0.06
C LEU A 170 7.28 -1.78 -0.85
N GLU A 171 8.22 -2.54 -1.37
CA GLU A 171 7.97 -3.70 -2.22
C GLU A 171 8.70 -4.94 -1.69
N PHE A 172 7.94 -5.95 -1.26
CA PHE A 172 8.46 -7.14 -0.58
C PHE A 172 8.35 -8.39 -1.46
N ASN A 173 9.39 -9.24 -1.40
CA ASN A 173 9.33 -10.56 -2.04
C ASN A 173 8.66 -11.65 -1.19
N GLY A 174 8.12 -11.31 -0.02
CA GLY A 174 7.45 -12.23 0.90
C GLY A 174 8.40 -13.07 1.77
N SER A 175 9.69 -12.93 1.59
CA SER A 175 10.72 -13.74 2.27
C SER A 175 11.74 -12.87 3.00
N ASP A 176 12.73 -12.39 2.27
CA ASP A 176 13.93 -11.82 2.87
C ASP A 176 14.40 -10.52 2.21
N THR A 177 13.65 -9.98 1.24
CA THR A 177 14.07 -8.82 0.46
C THR A 177 12.98 -7.76 0.38
N VAL A 178 13.38 -6.51 0.59
CA VAL A 178 12.58 -5.31 0.29
C VAL A 178 13.29 -4.43 -0.73
N ILE A 179 12.54 -3.90 -1.70
CA ILE A 179 12.98 -2.85 -2.62
C ILE A 179 12.25 -1.57 -2.25
N LEU A 180 12.96 -0.47 -2.22
CA LEU A 180 12.39 0.86 -2.00
C LEU A 180 13.23 1.94 -2.66
N ASN A 181 12.63 3.12 -2.85
CA ASN A 181 13.35 4.27 -3.37
C ASN A 181 13.89 5.12 -2.21
N TRP A 182 15.21 5.32 -2.24
CA TRP A 182 15.91 6.17 -1.28
C TRP A 182 15.45 7.64 -1.36
N SER A 183 15.12 8.14 -2.56
CA SER A 183 14.66 9.52 -2.75
C SER A 183 13.38 9.84 -1.94
N THR A 184 12.62 8.82 -1.56
CA THR A 184 11.42 8.94 -0.71
C THR A 184 11.79 8.91 0.78
N ILE A 185 12.30 7.80 1.29
CA ILE A 185 12.54 7.64 2.74
C ILE A 185 13.69 8.54 3.24
N GLY A 186 14.65 8.85 2.39
CA GLY A 186 15.77 9.76 2.67
C GLY A 186 15.47 11.24 2.42
N ASP A 187 14.23 11.60 2.02
CA ASP A 187 13.83 13.01 1.87
C ASP A 187 13.89 13.72 3.22
N PRO A 188 14.64 14.83 3.36
CA PRO A 188 14.73 15.59 4.61
C PRO A 188 13.37 16.10 5.14
N ASN A 189 12.38 16.31 4.26
CA ASN A 189 11.02 16.68 4.67
C ASN A 189 10.24 15.51 5.30
N ARG A 190 10.71 14.28 5.10
CA ARG A 190 10.21 13.08 5.79
C ARG A 190 11.08 12.75 7.00
N ASN A 191 12.37 12.55 6.79
CA ASN A 191 13.27 12.08 7.85
C ASN A 191 14.57 12.90 7.84
N LEU A 192 14.62 13.95 8.65
CA LEU A 192 15.79 14.80 8.75
C LEU A 192 16.99 14.04 9.33
N ASN A 193 18.14 14.14 8.68
CA ASN A 193 19.39 13.48 9.06
C ASN A 193 19.36 11.94 9.02
N TYR A 194 18.39 11.35 8.37
CA TYR A 194 18.34 9.90 8.18
C TYR A 194 19.30 9.49 7.04
N ASN A 195 20.09 8.45 7.23
CA ASN A 195 21.06 8.00 6.24
C ASN A 195 20.83 6.54 5.83
N LYS A 196 21.34 6.13 4.66
CA LYS A 196 21.12 4.79 4.11
C LYS A 196 21.52 3.65 5.03
N LYS A 197 22.64 3.81 5.76
CA LYS A 197 23.12 2.75 6.66
C LYS A 197 22.16 2.55 7.83
N GLN A 198 21.64 3.64 8.38
CA GLN A 198 20.63 3.60 9.43
C GLN A 198 19.33 3.02 8.89
N ALA A 199 18.88 3.48 7.73
CA ALA A 199 17.68 2.97 7.08
C ALA A 199 17.77 1.46 6.79
N GLU A 200 18.89 0.99 6.28
CA GLU A 200 19.09 -0.45 6.05
C GLU A 200 19.02 -1.26 7.34
N HIS A 201 19.62 -0.76 8.43
CA HIS A 201 19.54 -1.40 9.73
C HIS A 201 18.08 -1.47 10.24
N ASP A 202 17.39 -0.34 10.25
CA ASP A 202 16.03 -0.21 10.78
C ASP A 202 15.03 -1.04 9.97
N LEU A 203 15.13 -1.02 8.64
CA LEU A 203 14.26 -1.82 7.77
C LEU A 203 14.46 -3.34 7.96
N LYS A 204 15.73 -3.78 8.17
CA LYS A 204 16.01 -5.17 8.52
C LYS A 204 15.39 -5.56 9.87
N GLU A 205 15.48 -4.69 10.85
CA GLU A 205 14.92 -4.91 12.18
C GLU A 205 13.38 -4.94 12.15
N TYR A 206 12.75 -3.94 11.51
CA TYR A 206 11.30 -3.82 11.50
C TYR A 206 10.61 -4.87 10.64
N PHE A 207 11.19 -5.26 9.51
CA PHE A 207 10.56 -6.19 8.56
C PHE A 207 11.09 -7.62 8.60
N GLY A 208 12.22 -7.86 9.30
CA GLY A 208 12.88 -9.16 9.32
C GLY A 208 13.55 -9.53 7.99
N VAL A 209 13.76 -8.58 7.09
CA VAL A 209 14.43 -8.82 5.82
C VAL A 209 15.94 -8.92 5.97
N LYS A 210 16.59 -9.71 5.11
CA LYS A 210 18.06 -9.82 5.06
C LYS A 210 18.68 -8.83 4.07
N GLN A 211 17.92 -8.49 3.03
CA GLN A 211 18.36 -7.64 1.95
C GLN A 211 17.45 -6.42 1.79
N VAL A 212 18.06 -5.25 1.75
CA VAL A 212 17.40 -3.97 1.41
C VAL A 212 18.02 -3.46 0.12
N ILE A 213 17.21 -3.26 -0.90
CA ILE A 213 17.63 -2.74 -2.20
C ILE A 213 17.12 -1.32 -2.34
N PHE A 214 18.03 -0.35 -2.32
CA PHE A 214 17.70 1.04 -2.60
C PHE A 214 17.87 1.34 -4.08
N ILE A 215 16.81 1.89 -4.68
CA ILE A 215 16.93 2.63 -5.94
C ILE A 215 16.93 4.13 -5.64
N GLU A 216 17.25 4.95 -6.63
CA GLU A 216 17.26 6.42 -6.51
C GLU A 216 16.65 7.05 -7.74
N GLY A 217 16.17 8.27 -7.58
CA GLY A 217 15.59 9.07 -8.63
C GLY A 217 14.07 9.18 -8.51
N ILE A 218 13.56 10.27 -9.04
CA ILE A 218 12.14 10.57 -9.05
C ILE A 218 11.71 10.64 -10.51
N PRO A 219 10.78 9.78 -10.97
CA PRO A 219 10.29 9.85 -12.34
C PRO A 219 9.61 11.21 -12.62
N ASP A 220 9.71 11.67 -13.87
CA ASP A 220 9.04 12.90 -14.29
C ASP A 220 7.52 12.79 -14.08
N GLY A 221 6.94 13.76 -13.37
CA GLY A 221 5.50 13.80 -13.07
C GLY A 221 5.06 12.92 -11.92
N ASP A 222 5.98 12.27 -11.22
CA ASP A 222 5.64 11.54 -9.99
C ASP A 222 5.27 12.51 -8.87
N LEU A 223 4.10 12.28 -8.28
CA LEU A 223 3.53 13.12 -7.23
C LEU A 223 3.99 12.73 -5.81
N THR A 224 4.52 11.51 -5.65
CA THR A 224 4.87 10.93 -4.36
C THR A 224 6.35 11.08 -3.98
N LYS A 225 7.14 11.66 -4.87
CA LYS A 225 8.60 11.80 -4.79
C LYS A 225 9.35 10.45 -4.86
N GLY A 226 8.89 9.56 -5.73
CA GLY A 226 9.61 8.36 -6.12
C GLY A 226 9.14 7.08 -5.47
N HIS A 227 7.85 6.89 -5.22
CA HIS A 227 7.34 5.61 -4.71
C HIS A 227 7.75 4.46 -5.62
N ILE A 228 8.13 3.34 -4.98
CA ILE A 228 8.62 2.15 -5.68
C ILE A 228 7.52 1.43 -6.45
N ASP A 229 6.26 1.49 -6.01
CA ASP A 229 5.13 0.76 -6.59
C ASP A 229 4.81 1.16 -8.04
N GLY A 230 5.17 2.39 -8.44
CA GLY A 230 5.13 2.85 -9.84
C GLY A 230 6.37 2.50 -10.66
N ILE A 231 7.43 1.94 -10.06
CA ILE A 231 8.74 1.74 -10.70
C ILE A 231 9.11 0.27 -10.79
N ALA A 232 8.93 -0.51 -9.72
CA ALA A 232 9.32 -1.91 -9.66
C ALA A 232 8.35 -2.73 -8.82
N ARG A 233 8.03 -3.95 -9.29
CA ARG A 233 7.14 -4.88 -8.58
C ARG A 233 7.70 -6.29 -8.61
N PHE A 234 7.69 -6.98 -7.47
CA PHE A 234 7.94 -8.41 -7.45
C PHE A 234 6.75 -9.17 -8.06
N ILE A 235 7.05 -10.13 -8.93
CA ILE A 235 6.08 -11.10 -9.48
C ILE A 235 6.43 -12.54 -9.11
N GLY A 236 7.31 -12.72 -8.17
CA GLY A 236 7.81 -13.96 -7.61
C GLY A 236 8.98 -13.68 -6.68
N SER A 237 9.36 -14.64 -5.85
CA SER A 237 10.37 -14.45 -4.80
C SER A 237 11.75 -13.95 -5.30
N ARG A 238 12.04 -14.12 -6.61
CA ARG A 238 13.31 -13.73 -7.24
C ARG A 238 13.13 -13.00 -8.57
N THR A 239 11.90 -12.60 -8.91
CA THR A 239 11.61 -11.98 -10.20
C THR A 239 10.95 -10.62 -9.98
N VAL A 240 11.53 -9.59 -10.58
CA VAL A 240 11.05 -8.20 -10.51
C VAL A 240 10.70 -7.72 -11.91
N VAL A 241 9.55 -7.08 -12.06
CA VAL A 241 9.20 -6.25 -13.23
C VAL A 241 9.59 -4.83 -12.91
N VAL A 242 10.25 -4.15 -13.84
CA VAL A 242 10.66 -2.76 -13.69
C VAL A 242 10.16 -1.91 -14.85
N LEU A 243 9.87 -0.65 -14.57
CA LEU A 243 9.58 0.34 -15.59
C LEU A 243 10.87 0.62 -16.38
N GLN A 244 10.81 0.45 -17.70
CA GLN A 244 11.92 0.80 -18.58
C GLN A 244 11.71 2.20 -19.15
N CYS A 245 12.65 3.12 -18.88
CA CYS A 245 12.68 4.41 -19.55
C CYS A 245 13.02 4.23 -21.03
N THR A 246 12.22 4.80 -21.93
CA THR A 246 12.55 4.85 -23.35
C THR A 246 13.53 6.00 -23.61
N SER A 247 14.32 5.91 -24.69
CA SER A 247 15.30 6.95 -25.08
C SER A 247 14.70 8.36 -25.26
N ARG A 248 13.38 8.48 -25.40
CA ARG A 248 12.67 9.77 -25.44
C ARG A 248 12.56 10.46 -24.08
N SER A 249 12.58 9.71 -22.98
CA SER A 249 12.53 10.26 -21.62
C SER A 249 13.90 10.73 -21.11
N LEU A 250 14.98 10.28 -21.74
CA LEU A 250 16.36 10.66 -21.39
C LEU A 250 16.85 11.92 -22.13
N SER A 251 16.07 12.47 -23.06
CA SER A 251 16.47 13.60 -23.93
C SER A 251 15.90 14.96 -23.54
N ARG A 252 15.35 15.12 -22.34
CA ARG A 252 14.96 16.44 -21.81
C ARG A 252 16.03 16.91 -20.81
N PRO A 253 16.68 18.06 -21.11
CA PRO A 253 17.61 18.68 -20.18
C PRO A 253 16.89 19.26 -18.96
#